data_25afd63ed7b74526e3e42925503b2957
#
_entry.id   25afd63ed7b74526e3e42925503b2957
#
_cell.length_a   1.000
_cell.length_b   1.000
_cell.length_c   1.000
_cell.angle_alpha   90.00
_cell.angle_beta   90.00
_cell.angle_gamma   90.00
#
_symmetry.space_group_name_H-M   'P 1'
#
loop_
_entity.id
_entity.type
_entity.pdbx_description
1 polymer ?
#
loop_
_entity_poly.entity_id
_entity_poly.type
_entity_poly.pdbx_seq_one_letter_code
_entity_poly.pdbx_strand_id
1 'polypeptide(L)'
;MKNQLRPALTIFALLTIITGVIYPLLVTGISQVLFPSQSNGSIITIDGKAAGSELIGQQFDDPKYFWGRISAVGYNADLSSGSNYGPMNPALLEAVQARMDALQAVDPENTLPIPVDLVTASASGLDPHISVAAALYQVHRVASARGWSEADVQSLVENYTEGRQFGFLGEPRVNVLQLNLALDDLKSK
;
A
#
# COMPACT_ATOMS: atom_id res chain seq x y z
N MET A 1 35.65 -5.18 41.34
CA MET A 1 34.27 -5.16 40.82
C MET A 1 33.44 -3.97 41.33
N LYS A 2 33.44 -3.66 42.64
CA LYS A 2 32.63 -2.53 43.18
C LYS A 2 32.98 -1.15 42.58
N ASN A 3 34.24 -0.91 42.17
CA ASN A 3 34.68 0.37 41.61
C ASN A 3 34.19 0.65 40.15
N GLN A 4 33.72 -0.40 39.45
CA GLN A 4 33.20 -0.26 38.07
C GLN A 4 31.70 -0.03 38.02
N LEU A 5 30.99 -0.29 39.13
CA LEU A 5 29.52 -0.20 39.12
C LEU A 5 29.01 1.23 38.93
N ARG A 6 29.65 2.22 39.59
CA ARG A 6 29.27 3.61 39.45
C ARG A 6 29.47 4.14 38.02
N PRO A 7 30.66 3.98 37.39
CA PRO A 7 30.86 4.39 36.01
C PRO A 7 29.87 3.69 35.04
N ALA A 8 29.63 2.37 35.24
CA ALA A 8 28.69 1.61 34.41
C ALA A 8 27.26 2.15 34.50
N LEU A 9 26.76 2.39 35.71
CA LEU A 9 25.43 2.98 35.93
C LEU A 9 25.32 4.39 35.39
N THR A 10 26.37 5.22 35.53
CA THR A 10 26.38 6.57 34.99
C THR A 10 26.33 6.57 33.47
N ILE A 11 27.19 5.76 32.82
CA ILE A 11 27.18 5.65 31.34
C ILE A 11 25.85 5.07 30.86
N PHE A 12 25.33 4.05 31.50
CA PHE A 12 24.04 3.46 31.18
C PHE A 12 22.91 4.51 31.26
N ALA A 13 22.84 5.26 32.35
CA ALA A 13 21.84 6.29 32.55
C ALA A 13 21.97 7.42 31.49
N LEU A 14 23.20 7.89 31.23
CA LEU A 14 23.46 8.93 30.22
C LEU A 14 23.04 8.46 28.83
N LEU A 15 23.45 7.26 28.43
CA LEU A 15 23.08 6.71 27.12
C LEU A 15 21.57 6.48 27.02
N THR A 16 20.93 5.99 28.06
CA THR A 16 19.46 5.83 28.10
C THR A 16 18.74 7.18 27.91
N ILE A 17 19.20 8.23 28.60
CA ILE A 17 18.60 9.57 28.44
C ILE A 17 18.84 10.11 27.02
N ILE A 18 20.05 10.01 26.51
CA ILE A 18 20.40 10.51 25.17
C ILE A 18 19.59 9.77 24.10
N THR A 19 19.63 8.42 24.11
CA THR A 19 19.02 7.60 23.04
C THR A 19 17.53 7.35 23.23
N GLY A 20 17.03 7.30 24.47
CA GLY A 20 15.65 7.01 24.79
C GLY A 20 14.76 8.23 25.00
N VAL A 21 15.35 9.42 25.24
CA VAL A 21 14.58 10.64 25.50
C VAL A 21 14.98 11.77 24.54
N ILE A 22 16.23 12.22 24.61
CA ILE A 22 16.66 13.40 23.84
C ILE A 22 16.56 13.17 22.35
N TYR A 23 17.14 12.08 21.85
CA TYR A 23 17.15 11.78 20.42
C TYR A 23 15.72 11.57 19.85
N PRO A 24 14.85 10.73 20.44
CA PRO A 24 13.48 10.56 19.93
C PRO A 24 12.66 11.86 19.94
N LEU A 25 12.74 12.65 21.01
CA LEU A 25 12.02 13.93 21.09
C LEU A 25 12.51 14.95 20.07
N LEU A 26 13.84 15.04 19.85
CA LEU A 26 14.45 15.91 18.88
C LEU A 26 14.02 15.53 17.46
N VAL A 27 14.11 14.23 17.10
CA VAL A 27 13.69 13.72 15.78
C VAL A 27 12.20 13.97 15.58
N THR A 28 11.36 13.66 16.57
CA THR A 28 9.91 13.90 16.50
C THR A 28 9.63 15.39 16.29
N GLY A 29 10.25 16.29 17.05
CA GLY A 29 10.06 17.72 16.92
C GLY A 29 10.44 18.23 15.53
N ILE A 30 11.60 17.81 15.01
CA ILE A 30 12.05 18.17 13.66
C ILE A 30 11.07 17.63 12.61
N SER A 31 10.66 16.37 12.74
CA SER A 31 9.73 15.72 11.79
C SER A 31 8.37 16.41 11.77
N GLN A 32 7.83 16.80 12.92
CA GLN A 32 6.55 17.51 13.01
C GLN A 32 6.60 18.89 12.34
N VAL A 33 7.75 19.55 12.37
CA VAL A 33 7.92 20.88 11.76
C VAL A 33 8.15 20.78 10.24
N LEU A 34 9.00 19.84 9.80
CA LEU A 34 9.40 19.74 8.40
C LEU A 34 8.46 18.86 7.57
N PHE A 35 7.86 17.81 8.18
CA PHE A 35 7.06 16.80 7.51
C PHE A 35 5.79 16.46 8.29
N PRO A 36 4.88 17.42 8.55
CA PRO A 36 3.75 17.23 9.46
C PRO A 36 2.79 16.12 8.99
N SER A 37 2.53 15.96 7.69
CA SER A 37 1.68 14.90 7.17
C SER A 37 2.32 13.52 7.38
N GLN A 38 3.57 13.34 6.96
CA GLN A 38 4.30 12.08 7.04
C GLN A 38 4.52 11.63 8.49
N SER A 39 4.87 12.57 9.37
CA SER A 39 5.10 12.29 10.79
C SER A 39 3.82 11.89 11.54
N ASN A 40 2.64 12.19 10.98
CA ASN A 40 1.34 11.77 11.48
C ASN A 40 0.72 10.61 10.68
N GLY A 41 1.53 9.88 9.89
CA GLY A 41 1.14 8.66 9.20
C GLY A 41 0.46 8.86 7.85
N SER A 42 0.61 10.03 7.20
CA SER A 42 0.03 10.34 5.87
C SER A 42 -1.46 9.97 5.78
N ILE A 43 -2.23 10.33 6.80
CA ILE A 43 -3.66 10.02 6.89
C ILE A 43 -4.45 10.86 5.88
N ILE A 44 -5.23 10.20 5.04
CA ILE A 44 -6.20 10.81 4.13
C ILE A 44 -7.52 10.99 4.89
N THR A 45 -8.08 12.20 4.86
CA THR A 45 -9.37 12.52 5.50
C THR A 45 -10.38 12.94 4.45
N ILE A 46 -11.62 12.42 4.55
CA ILE A 46 -12.76 12.79 3.71
C ILE A 46 -13.88 13.22 4.67
N ASP A 47 -14.45 14.39 4.45
CA ASP A 47 -15.49 14.97 5.31
C ASP A 47 -15.13 14.96 6.82
N GLY A 48 -13.85 15.20 7.13
CA GLY A 48 -13.34 15.23 8.50
C GLY A 48 -13.17 13.85 9.15
N LYS A 49 -13.36 12.76 8.42
CA LYS A 49 -13.15 11.38 8.89
C LYS A 49 -11.93 10.77 8.20
N ALA A 50 -11.15 10.02 8.95
CA ALA A 50 -10.02 9.26 8.38
C ALA A 50 -10.54 8.19 7.41
N ALA A 51 -10.14 8.27 6.14
CA ALA A 51 -10.42 7.29 5.11
C ALA A 51 -9.35 6.18 5.06
N GLY A 52 -8.11 6.51 5.39
CA GLY A 52 -6.98 5.59 5.41
C GLY A 52 -5.65 6.31 5.44
N SER A 53 -4.57 5.57 5.28
CA SER A 53 -3.22 6.11 5.10
C SER A 53 -2.74 5.84 3.67
N GLU A 54 -2.02 6.79 3.08
CA GLU A 54 -1.34 6.60 1.79
C GLU A 54 -0.34 5.43 1.83
N LEU A 55 0.16 5.10 3.02
CA LEU A 55 1.23 4.13 3.23
C LEU A 55 0.72 2.71 3.47
N ILE A 56 -0.58 2.54 3.72
CA ILE A 56 -1.19 1.26 4.09
C ILE A 56 -2.29 0.91 3.08
N GLY A 57 -2.17 -0.25 2.46
CA GLY A 57 -3.19 -0.80 1.58
C GLY A 57 -4.48 -1.15 2.34
N GLN A 58 -5.57 -1.23 1.60
CA GLN A 58 -6.88 -1.61 2.11
C GLN A 58 -7.51 -2.67 1.21
N GLN A 59 -8.42 -3.46 1.79
CA GLN A 59 -9.19 -4.46 1.06
C GLN A 59 -10.27 -3.78 0.21
N PHE A 60 -10.23 -4.04 -1.10
CA PHE A 60 -11.27 -3.65 -2.05
C PHE A 60 -11.68 -4.90 -2.84
N ASP A 61 -12.95 -5.29 -2.74
CA ASP A 61 -13.50 -6.50 -3.38
C ASP A 61 -14.66 -6.18 -4.34
N ASP A 62 -15.22 -4.96 -4.27
CA ASP A 62 -16.30 -4.54 -5.18
C ASP A 62 -15.72 -4.31 -6.60
N PRO A 63 -16.34 -4.86 -7.67
CA PRO A 63 -15.89 -4.70 -9.05
C PRO A 63 -15.72 -3.25 -9.54
N LYS A 64 -16.42 -2.30 -8.93
CA LYS A 64 -16.32 -0.87 -9.26
C LYS A 64 -15.04 -0.18 -8.78
N TYR A 65 -14.20 -0.87 -7.98
CA TYR A 65 -12.94 -0.36 -7.47
C TYR A 65 -11.75 -1.11 -8.05
N PHE A 66 -10.59 -0.46 -8.08
CA PHE A 66 -9.32 -1.14 -8.33
C PHE A 66 -8.97 -2.02 -7.14
N TRP A 67 -8.60 -3.24 -7.41
CA TRP A 67 -8.15 -4.19 -6.40
C TRP A 67 -6.65 -4.11 -6.22
N GLY A 68 -6.22 -4.14 -4.97
CA GLY A 68 -4.81 -4.18 -4.59
C GLY A 68 -4.20 -5.58 -4.70
N ARG A 69 -2.95 -5.68 -4.27
CA ARG A 69 -2.22 -6.95 -4.14
C ARG A 69 -2.89 -7.82 -3.07
N ILE A 70 -2.69 -9.14 -3.16
CA ILE A 70 -3.17 -10.06 -2.12
C ILE A 70 -2.44 -9.76 -0.81
N SER A 71 -3.19 -9.64 0.28
CA SER A 71 -2.65 -9.52 1.64
C SER A 71 -2.75 -10.86 2.37
N ALA A 72 -1.62 -11.40 2.84
CA ALA A 72 -1.60 -12.59 3.66
C ALA A 72 -2.12 -12.37 5.09
N VAL A 73 -2.29 -11.10 5.49
CA VAL A 73 -2.71 -10.66 6.83
C VAL A 73 -4.04 -9.88 6.80
N GLY A 74 -4.74 -9.86 5.65
CA GLY A 74 -6.01 -9.14 5.49
C GLY A 74 -5.88 -7.63 5.70
N TYR A 75 -4.75 -7.04 5.34
CA TYR A 75 -4.41 -5.62 5.57
C TYR A 75 -4.47 -5.19 7.04
N ASN A 76 -4.32 -6.13 7.97
CA ASN A 76 -4.25 -5.80 9.38
C ASN A 76 -2.89 -5.14 9.71
N ALA A 77 -2.92 -3.85 10.05
CA ALA A 77 -1.72 -3.05 10.32
C ALA A 77 -0.91 -3.51 11.56
N ASP A 78 -1.51 -4.30 12.45
CA ASP A 78 -0.82 -4.90 13.60
C ASP A 78 0.12 -6.04 13.17
N LEU A 79 -0.06 -6.57 11.95
CA LEU A 79 0.66 -7.73 11.43
C LEU A 79 1.24 -7.42 10.07
N SER A 80 2.53 -7.09 9.98
CA SER A 80 3.21 -6.96 8.69
C SER A 80 3.89 -8.28 8.34
N SER A 81 3.30 -9.04 7.40
CA SER A 81 3.85 -10.33 6.94
C SER A 81 3.36 -10.68 5.54
N GLY A 82 4.20 -11.36 4.78
CA GLY A 82 3.81 -12.03 3.53
C GLY A 82 3.38 -13.48 3.78
N SER A 83 2.87 -14.15 2.74
CA SER A 83 2.52 -15.57 2.79
C SER A 83 3.74 -16.49 2.98
N ASN A 84 4.93 -16.04 2.60
CA ASN A 84 6.20 -16.75 2.70
C ASN A 84 6.21 -18.16 2.08
N TYR A 85 5.37 -18.39 1.06
CA TYR A 85 5.35 -19.66 0.36
C TYR A 85 6.60 -19.85 -0.49
N GLY A 86 7.22 -21.02 -0.38
CA GLY A 86 8.28 -21.43 -1.29
C GLY A 86 7.75 -21.74 -2.70
N PRO A 87 8.61 -21.72 -3.74
CA PRO A 87 8.18 -21.92 -5.13
C PRO A 87 7.57 -23.30 -5.41
N MET A 88 7.88 -24.30 -4.58
CA MET A 88 7.33 -25.67 -4.69
C MET A 88 6.15 -25.91 -3.74
N ASN A 89 5.70 -24.93 -3.01
CA ASN A 89 4.57 -25.07 -2.09
C ASN A 89 3.24 -25.09 -2.90
N PRO A 90 2.43 -26.16 -2.83
CA PRO A 90 1.16 -26.23 -3.56
C PRO A 90 0.19 -25.11 -3.19
N ALA A 91 0.21 -24.62 -1.94
CA ALA A 91 -0.63 -23.51 -1.50
C ALA A 91 -0.33 -22.19 -2.26
N LEU A 92 0.88 -22.02 -2.81
CA LEU A 92 1.17 -20.89 -3.70
C LEU A 92 0.36 -20.98 -4.99
N LEU A 93 0.37 -22.14 -5.63
CA LEU A 93 -0.35 -22.36 -6.89
C LEU A 93 -1.86 -22.26 -6.69
N GLU A 94 -2.37 -22.82 -5.60
CA GLU A 94 -3.80 -22.72 -5.23
C GLU A 94 -4.23 -21.27 -5.01
N ALA A 95 -3.43 -20.47 -4.28
CA ALA A 95 -3.71 -19.07 -4.04
C ALA A 95 -3.67 -18.23 -5.33
N VAL A 96 -2.69 -18.48 -6.21
CA VAL A 96 -2.59 -17.82 -7.52
C VAL A 96 -3.80 -18.18 -8.38
N GLN A 97 -4.16 -19.47 -8.48
CA GLN A 97 -5.29 -19.92 -9.28
C GLN A 97 -6.60 -19.31 -8.77
N ALA A 98 -6.85 -19.35 -7.46
CA ALA A 98 -8.05 -18.77 -6.86
C ALA A 98 -8.19 -17.27 -7.16
N ARG A 99 -7.06 -16.54 -7.18
CA ARG A 99 -7.08 -15.12 -7.53
C ARG A 99 -7.31 -14.88 -9.02
N MET A 100 -6.73 -15.70 -9.89
CA MET A 100 -6.99 -15.67 -11.33
C MET A 100 -8.48 -15.90 -11.61
N ASP A 101 -9.07 -16.94 -11.01
CA ASP A 101 -10.48 -17.27 -11.16
C ASP A 101 -11.38 -16.12 -10.68
N ALA A 102 -11.03 -15.48 -9.56
CA ALA A 102 -11.78 -14.33 -9.04
C ALA A 102 -11.73 -13.10 -9.99
N LEU A 103 -10.57 -12.82 -10.59
CA LEU A 103 -10.42 -11.74 -11.58
C LEU A 103 -11.20 -12.03 -12.85
N GLN A 104 -11.16 -13.26 -13.36
CA GLN A 104 -11.90 -13.68 -14.56
C GLN A 104 -13.42 -13.72 -14.34
N ALA A 105 -13.86 -14.09 -13.13
CA ALA A 105 -15.28 -14.14 -12.81
C ALA A 105 -15.96 -12.75 -12.87
N VAL A 106 -15.22 -11.67 -12.56
CA VAL A 106 -15.76 -10.31 -12.57
C VAL A 106 -15.48 -9.55 -13.87
N ASP A 107 -14.64 -10.11 -14.76
CA ASP A 107 -14.28 -9.53 -16.05
C ASP A 107 -13.98 -10.62 -17.08
N PRO A 108 -15.01 -11.44 -17.46
CA PRO A 108 -14.82 -12.63 -18.31
C PRO A 108 -14.42 -12.29 -19.74
N GLU A 109 -14.65 -11.07 -20.20
CA GLU A 109 -14.30 -10.63 -21.57
C GLU A 109 -12.85 -10.14 -21.67
N ASN A 110 -12.16 -9.97 -20.54
CA ASN A 110 -10.78 -9.51 -20.50
C ASN A 110 -9.82 -10.65 -20.89
N THR A 111 -9.21 -10.53 -22.05
CA THR A 111 -8.26 -11.52 -22.59
C THR A 111 -6.78 -11.12 -22.37
N LEU A 112 -6.53 -10.01 -21.69
CA LEU A 112 -5.17 -9.56 -21.40
C LEU A 112 -4.48 -10.52 -20.42
N PRO A 113 -3.15 -10.67 -20.49
CA PRO A 113 -2.41 -11.43 -19.51
C PRO A 113 -2.52 -10.78 -18.13
N ILE A 114 -2.83 -11.57 -17.12
CA ILE A 114 -2.98 -11.07 -15.74
C ILE A 114 -1.59 -10.68 -15.20
N PRO A 115 -1.38 -9.42 -14.76
CA PRO A 115 -0.14 -8.98 -14.14
C PRO A 115 0.17 -9.76 -12.85
N VAL A 116 1.44 -10.10 -12.66
CA VAL A 116 1.90 -10.98 -11.57
C VAL A 116 1.59 -10.42 -10.17
N ASP A 117 1.60 -9.12 -10.01
CA ASP A 117 1.31 -8.45 -8.73
C ASP A 117 -0.18 -8.50 -8.33
N LEU A 118 -1.09 -8.78 -9.27
CA LEU A 118 -2.50 -9.03 -8.95
C LEU A 118 -2.75 -10.45 -8.43
N VAL A 119 -1.86 -11.39 -8.70
CA VAL A 119 -2.02 -12.82 -8.34
C VAL A 119 -1.03 -13.29 -7.29
N THR A 120 -0.11 -12.43 -6.84
CA THR A 120 0.86 -12.74 -5.79
C THR A 120 0.68 -11.84 -4.58
N ALA A 121 0.86 -12.42 -3.39
CA ALA A 121 0.80 -11.65 -2.15
C ALA A 121 1.95 -10.65 -2.04
N SER A 122 1.69 -9.50 -1.42
CA SER A 122 2.75 -8.57 -1.06
C SER A 122 3.59 -9.12 0.09
N ALA A 123 4.88 -8.75 0.14
CA ALA A 123 5.77 -9.19 1.20
C ALA A 123 5.40 -8.63 2.59
N SER A 124 4.81 -7.44 2.62
CA SER A 124 4.36 -6.80 3.86
C SER A 124 2.93 -7.17 4.26
N GLY A 125 2.09 -7.61 3.30
CA GLY A 125 0.65 -7.73 3.49
C GLY A 125 -0.09 -6.39 3.62
N LEU A 126 0.62 -5.26 3.50
CA LEU A 126 0.12 -3.90 3.69
C LEU A 126 0.42 -2.97 2.50
N ASP A 127 0.92 -3.49 1.39
CA ASP A 127 1.33 -2.71 0.23
C ASP A 127 0.15 -1.95 -0.40
N PRO A 128 0.17 -0.60 -0.41
CA PRO A 128 -0.89 0.19 -1.01
C PRO A 128 -0.81 0.31 -2.54
N HIS A 129 0.26 -0.20 -3.15
CA HIS A 129 0.55 0.02 -4.56
C HIS A 129 0.36 -1.22 -5.42
N ILE A 130 0.00 -0.96 -6.68
CA ILE A 130 0.04 -1.93 -7.78
C ILE A 130 0.87 -1.36 -8.93
N SER A 131 1.32 -2.23 -9.83
CA SER A 131 1.98 -1.81 -11.06
C SER A 131 1.02 -1.06 -11.98
N VAL A 132 1.56 -0.24 -12.87
CA VAL A 132 0.74 0.43 -13.91
C VAL A 132 0.05 -0.62 -14.79
N ALA A 133 0.72 -1.74 -15.09
CA ALA A 133 0.12 -2.84 -15.84
C ALA A 133 -1.07 -3.44 -15.10
N ALA A 134 -0.98 -3.61 -13.77
CA ALA A 134 -2.08 -4.11 -12.95
C ALA A 134 -3.26 -3.12 -12.86
N ALA A 135 -3.00 -1.83 -12.87
CA ALA A 135 -4.05 -0.83 -12.94
C ALA A 135 -4.73 -0.86 -14.31
N LEU A 136 -3.96 -0.84 -15.41
CA LEU A 136 -4.50 -0.86 -16.78
C LEU A 136 -5.30 -2.15 -17.06
N TYR A 137 -4.86 -3.31 -16.55
CA TYR A 137 -5.61 -4.56 -16.67
C TYR A 137 -7.04 -4.46 -16.10
N GLN A 138 -7.26 -3.66 -15.08
CA GLN A 138 -8.54 -3.52 -14.38
C GLN A 138 -9.44 -2.41 -14.97
N VAL A 139 -8.96 -1.61 -15.93
CA VAL A 139 -9.71 -0.46 -16.50
C VAL A 139 -11.04 -0.88 -17.07
N HIS A 140 -11.10 -1.94 -17.92
CA HIS A 140 -12.32 -2.43 -18.53
C HIS A 140 -13.39 -2.77 -17.48
N ARG A 141 -13.04 -3.55 -16.48
CA ARG A 141 -13.94 -3.95 -15.39
C ARG A 141 -14.48 -2.74 -14.62
N VAL A 142 -13.59 -1.83 -14.20
CA VAL A 142 -14.00 -0.65 -13.41
C VAL A 142 -14.88 0.28 -14.23
N ALA A 143 -14.54 0.53 -15.50
CA ALA A 143 -15.33 1.35 -16.41
C ALA A 143 -16.72 0.75 -16.61
N SER A 144 -16.80 -0.55 -16.91
CA SER A 144 -18.06 -1.27 -17.10
C SER A 144 -18.92 -1.23 -15.83
N ALA A 145 -18.35 -1.52 -14.65
CA ALA A 145 -19.08 -1.51 -13.39
C ALA A 145 -19.59 -0.12 -12.96
N ARG A 146 -18.94 0.96 -13.42
CA ARG A 146 -19.36 2.34 -13.16
C ARG A 146 -20.19 2.97 -14.26
N GLY A 147 -20.30 2.34 -15.44
CA GLY A 147 -20.95 2.89 -16.61
C GLY A 147 -20.18 4.09 -17.21
N TRP A 148 -18.86 4.09 -17.11
CA TRP A 148 -17.96 5.11 -17.62
C TRP A 148 -17.23 4.63 -18.88
N SER A 149 -16.61 5.58 -19.62
CA SER A 149 -15.73 5.19 -20.71
C SER A 149 -14.38 4.64 -20.16
N GLU A 150 -13.82 3.66 -20.85
CA GLU A 150 -12.47 3.17 -20.50
C GLU A 150 -11.41 4.27 -20.60
N ALA A 151 -11.58 5.20 -21.57
CA ALA A 151 -10.67 6.33 -21.74
C ALA A 151 -10.63 7.25 -20.52
N ASP A 152 -11.78 7.50 -19.87
CA ASP A 152 -11.85 8.32 -18.66
C ASP A 152 -11.15 7.63 -17.50
N VAL A 153 -11.40 6.31 -17.31
CA VAL A 153 -10.78 5.52 -16.27
C VAL A 153 -9.27 5.37 -16.51
N GLN A 154 -8.85 5.16 -17.76
CA GLN A 154 -7.43 5.10 -18.11
C GLN A 154 -6.73 6.44 -17.84
N SER A 155 -7.33 7.56 -18.21
CA SER A 155 -6.78 8.89 -17.93
C SER A 155 -6.62 9.11 -16.42
N LEU A 156 -7.54 8.58 -15.62
CA LEU A 156 -7.40 8.64 -14.16
C LEU A 156 -6.19 7.82 -13.67
N VAL A 157 -6.01 6.60 -14.19
CA VAL A 157 -4.83 5.78 -13.87
C VAL A 157 -3.53 6.51 -14.23
N GLU A 158 -3.47 7.15 -15.41
CA GLU A 158 -2.31 7.90 -15.86
C GLU A 158 -2.00 9.08 -14.91
N ASN A 159 -3.03 9.83 -14.49
CA ASN A 159 -2.90 10.95 -13.58
C ASN A 159 -2.45 10.54 -12.15
N TYR A 160 -2.79 9.33 -11.72
CA TYR A 160 -2.41 8.77 -10.41
C TYR A 160 -1.21 7.82 -10.48
N THR A 161 -0.54 7.78 -11.63
CA THR A 161 0.71 7.03 -11.79
C THR A 161 1.89 7.81 -11.22
N GLU A 162 2.50 7.30 -10.17
CA GLU A 162 3.76 7.80 -9.63
C GLU A 162 4.93 7.27 -10.46
N GLY A 163 5.79 8.16 -10.94
CA GLY A 163 7.01 7.80 -11.65
C GLY A 163 8.11 7.28 -10.72
N ARG A 164 9.26 6.93 -11.31
CA ARG A 164 10.45 6.53 -10.56
C ARG A 164 10.96 7.67 -9.70
N GLN A 165 11.39 7.37 -8.48
CA GLN A 165 12.03 8.38 -7.62
C GLN A 165 13.34 8.85 -8.26
N PHE A 166 13.53 10.18 -8.30
CA PHE A 166 14.66 10.84 -8.98
C PHE A 166 14.82 10.45 -10.47
N GLY A 167 13.79 9.84 -11.10
CA GLY A 167 13.79 9.40 -12.48
C GLY A 167 14.44 8.02 -12.74
N PHE A 168 15.12 7.42 -11.75
CA PHE A 168 15.86 6.15 -11.93
C PHE A 168 15.67 5.11 -10.84
N LEU A 169 15.16 5.46 -9.64
CA LEU A 169 14.96 4.54 -8.54
C LEU A 169 13.54 3.98 -8.51
N GLY A 170 13.42 2.68 -8.37
CA GLY A 170 12.15 1.97 -8.30
C GLY A 170 11.46 1.81 -9.66
N GLU A 171 10.20 1.42 -9.62
CA GLU A 171 9.34 1.27 -10.80
C GLU A 171 8.12 2.21 -10.69
N PRO A 172 7.51 2.63 -11.81
CA PRO A 172 6.24 3.34 -11.79
C PRO A 172 5.15 2.50 -11.11
N ARG A 173 4.32 3.15 -10.31
CA ARG A 173 3.31 2.48 -9.48
C ARG A 173 2.07 3.35 -9.33
N VAL A 174 0.99 2.73 -8.88
CA VAL A 174 -0.29 3.41 -8.62
C VAL A 174 -0.75 3.09 -7.20
N ASN A 175 -1.06 4.11 -6.41
CA ASN A 175 -1.66 3.93 -5.09
C ASN A 175 -3.15 3.63 -5.23
N VAL A 176 -3.56 2.43 -4.81
CA VAL A 176 -4.93 1.93 -4.99
C VAL A 176 -5.95 2.74 -4.20
N LEU A 177 -5.62 3.13 -2.97
CA LEU A 177 -6.52 3.93 -2.13
C LEU A 177 -6.79 5.29 -2.76
N GLN A 178 -5.74 6.01 -3.14
CA GLN A 178 -5.88 7.33 -3.77
C GLN A 178 -6.64 7.26 -5.08
N LEU A 179 -6.37 6.26 -5.92
CA LEU A 179 -7.07 6.05 -7.19
C LEU A 179 -8.57 5.76 -6.96
N ASN A 180 -8.91 4.90 -5.98
CA ASN A 180 -10.29 4.58 -5.67
C ASN A 180 -11.06 5.77 -5.08
N LEU A 181 -10.43 6.59 -4.26
CA LEU A 181 -11.01 7.83 -3.76
C LEU A 181 -11.27 8.82 -4.90
N ALA A 182 -10.35 8.96 -5.84
CA ALA A 182 -10.55 9.80 -7.01
C ALA A 182 -11.70 9.34 -7.92
N LEU A 183 -11.92 8.01 -8.04
CA LEU A 183 -13.10 7.47 -8.72
C LEU A 183 -14.41 7.90 -8.06
N ASP A 184 -14.43 7.98 -6.73
CA ASP A 184 -15.65 8.37 -6.02
C ASP A 184 -15.89 9.89 -6.07
N ASP A 185 -14.84 10.70 -6.07
CA ASP A 185 -14.94 12.16 -6.23
C ASP A 185 -15.50 12.58 -7.60
N LEU A 186 -15.15 11.85 -8.68
CA LEU A 186 -15.69 12.11 -10.02
C LEU A 186 -17.20 11.82 -10.12
N LYS A 187 -17.72 10.89 -9.31
CA LYS A 187 -19.15 10.56 -9.28
C LYS A 187 -19.99 11.68 -8.63
N SER A 188 -19.37 12.53 -7.82
CA SER A 188 -20.06 13.60 -7.08
C SER A 188 -20.22 14.90 -7.89
N LYS A 189 -19.65 14.96 -9.12
CA LYS A 189 -19.80 16.07 -10.08
C LYS A 189 -20.77 15.73 -11.18
#